data_eb2797ee6ca9b4e732c30fb391e6797d
#
_entry.id   eb2797ee6ca9b4e732c30fb391e6797d
#
_cell.length_a   1.000
_cell.length_b   1.000
_cell.length_c   1.000
_cell.angle_alpha   90.00
_cell.angle_beta   90.00
_cell.angle_gamma   90.00
#
_symmetry.space_group_name_H-M   'P 1'
#
loop_
_entity.id
_entity.type
_entity.pdbx_description
1 polymer ?
#
loop_
_entity_poly.entity_id
_entity_poly.type
_entity_poly.pdbx_seq_one_letter_code
_entity_poly.pdbx_strand_id
1 'polypeptide(L)'
;MDELLETLGLSEHRNKFPSELSGGQQQRCAIARALIKNPKLLLCDEPTGALDSKTSRDILILLEKINEKYGTTMLIVTHNNAIKNMVHKVLIVKDGLITKDYINETRVAAADLEDL
;
A
#
# COMPACT_ATOMS: atom_id res chain seq x y z
N MET A 1 -11.95 3.92 -15.26
CA MET A 1 -12.51 3.31 -14.04
C MET A 1 -12.43 1.79 -14.02
N ASP A 2 -12.89 1.12 -15.08
CA ASP A 2 -12.83 -0.35 -15.13
C ASP A 2 -11.40 -0.89 -15.10
N GLU A 3 -10.46 -0.25 -15.78
CA GLU A 3 -9.05 -0.63 -15.71
C GLU A 3 -8.51 -0.54 -14.29
N LEU A 4 -8.88 0.51 -13.56
CA LEU A 4 -8.45 0.68 -12.18
C LEU A 4 -9.03 -0.41 -11.28
N LEU A 5 -10.32 -0.71 -11.41
CA LEU A 5 -10.96 -1.77 -10.63
C LEU A 5 -10.32 -3.13 -10.92
N GLU A 6 -9.99 -3.40 -12.17
CA GLU A 6 -9.32 -4.63 -12.56
C GLU A 6 -7.92 -4.73 -11.94
N THR A 7 -7.14 -3.66 -12.01
CA THR A 7 -5.80 -3.59 -11.39
C THR A 7 -5.87 -3.85 -9.90
N LEU A 8 -6.90 -3.33 -9.23
CA LEU A 8 -7.12 -3.48 -7.80
C LEU A 8 -7.76 -4.81 -7.41
N GLY A 9 -8.17 -5.62 -8.40
CA GLY A 9 -8.86 -6.87 -8.14
C GLY A 9 -10.26 -6.71 -7.61
N LEU A 10 -10.93 -5.61 -7.96
CA LEU A 10 -12.26 -5.26 -7.45
C LEU A 10 -13.37 -5.33 -8.49
N SER A 11 -13.07 -5.74 -9.73
CA SER A 11 -14.05 -5.76 -10.81
C SER A 11 -15.31 -6.55 -10.46
N GLU A 12 -15.15 -7.65 -9.73
CA GLU A 12 -16.26 -8.51 -9.31
C GLU A 12 -17.07 -7.90 -8.15
N HIS A 13 -16.54 -6.90 -7.49
CA HIS A 13 -17.11 -6.32 -6.28
C HIS A 13 -17.66 -4.91 -6.46
N ARG A 14 -17.68 -4.41 -7.71
CA ARG A 14 -18.05 -3.01 -8.00
C ARG A 14 -19.42 -2.59 -7.45
N ASN A 15 -20.34 -3.54 -7.34
CA ASN A 15 -21.71 -3.30 -6.89
C ASN A 15 -21.97 -3.72 -5.43
N LYS A 16 -20.92 -4.13 -4.70
CA LYS A 16 -21.06 -4.55 -3.31
C LYS A 16 -20.92 -3.39 -2.34
N PHE A 17 -21.65 -3.47 -1.24
CA PHE A 17 -21.47 -2.52 -0.13
C PHE A 17 -20.19 -2.85 0.64
N PRO A 18 -19.55 -1.84 1.29
CA PRO A 18 -18.32 -2.08 2.06
C PRO A 18 -18.45 -3.18 3.11
N SER A 19 -19.63 -3.32 3.75
CA SER A 19 -19.89 -4.35 4.76
C SER A 19 -19.85 -5.77 4.19
N GLU A 20 -19.96 -5.94 2.88
CA GLU A 20 -19.94 -7.25 2.21
C GLU A 20 -18.53 -7.68 1.81
N LEU A 21 -17.53 -6.84 2.06
CA LEU A 21 -16.17 -7.06 1.62
C LEU A 21 -15.28 -7.52 2.77
N SER A 22 -14.26 -8.34 2.45
CA SER A 22 -13.21 -8.70 3.41
C SER A 22 -12.38 -7.46 3.77
N GLY A 23 -11.55 -7.56 4.81
CA GLY A 23 -10.64 -6.48 5.21
C GLY A 23 -9.72 -6.03 4.08
N GLY A 24 -9.14 -6.99 3.34
CA GLY A 24 -8.30 -6.69 2.19
C GLY A 24 -9.06 -6.02 1.06
N GLN A 25 -10.29 -6.46 0.79
CA GLN A 25 -11.14 -5.86 -0.23
C GLN A 25 -11.56 -4.44 0.17
N GLN A 26 -11.86 -4.20 1.44
CA GLN A 26 -12.16 -2.86 1.96
C GLN A 26 -10.96 -1.93 1.79
N GLN A 27 -9.76 -2.42 2.06
CA GLN A 27 -8.52 -1.64 1.88
C GLN A 27 -8.30 -1.30 0.42
N ARG A 28 -8.53 -2.24 -0.49
CA ARG A 28 -8.45 -2.00 -1.93
C ARG A 28 -9.46 -0.95 -2.39
N CYS A 29 -10.67 -0.98 -1.85
CA CYS A 29 -11.69 0.05 -2.14
C CYS A 29 -11.23 1.43 -1.68
N ALA A 30 -10.62 1.53 -0.50
CA ALA A 30 -10.10 2.80 0.01
C ALA A 30 -9.01 3.34 -0.91
N ILE A 31 -8.11 2.47 -1.39
CA ILE A 31 -7.07 2.84 -2.34
C ILE A 31 -7.68 3.32 -3.66
N ALA A 32 -8.70 2.60 -4.16
CA ALA A 32 -9.40 2.97 -5.40
C ALA A 32 -10.02 4.36 -5.29
N ARG A 33 -10.68 4.66 -4.18
CA ARG A 33 -11.30 5.97 -3.95
C ARG A 33 -10.27 7.09 -4.01
N ALA A 34 -9.10 6.86 -3.41
CA ALA A 34 -8.03 7.84 -3.43
C ALA A 34 -7.48 8.04 -4.86
N LEU A 35 -7.34 6.96 -5.62
CA LEU A 35 -6.77 7.00 -6.96
C LEU A 35 -7.70 7.60 -8.01
N ILE A 36 -9.02 7.57 -7.80
CA ILE A 36 -9.99 8.16 -8.74
C ILE A 36 -9.68 9.63 -9.00
N LYS A 37 -9.16 10.34 -8.00
CA LYS A 37 -8.80 11.76 -8.13
C LYS A 37 -7.47 11.98 -8.84
N ASN A 38 -6.82 10.91 -9.29
CA ASN A 38 -5.52 10.96 -9.96
C ASN A 38 -4.48 11.78 -9.17
N PRO A 39 -4.22 11.43 -7.90
CA PRO A 39 -3.33 12.21 -7.05
C PRO A 39 -1.87 12.03 -7.46
N LYS A 40 -1.06 13.05 -7.19
CA LYS A 40 0.39 12.94 -7.35
C LYS A 40 1.02 12.26 -6.13
N LEU A 41 0.36 12.37 -4.97
CA LEU A 41 0.81 11.80 -3.71
C LEU A 41 -0.35 11.03 -3.08
N LEU A 42 -0.11 9.77 -2.74
CA LEU A 42 -1.06 8.92 -2.02
C LEU A 42 -0.52 8.67 -0.62
N LEU A 43 -1.31 9.04 0.39
CA LEU A 43 -0.97 8.78 1.78
C LEU A 43 -1.57 7.43 2.20
N CYS A 44 -0.73 6.50 2.61
CA CYS A 44 -1.14 5.18 3.10
C CYS A 44 -0.81 5.09 4.59
N ASP A 45 -1.83 5.22 5.44
CA ASP A 45 -1.65 5.16 6.89
C ASP A 45 -1.96 3.74 7.36
N GLU A 46 -0.92 3.04 7.82
CA GLU A 46 -0.99 1.66 8.28
C GLU A 46 -1.74 0.74 7.29
N PRO A 47 -1.30 0.66 6.02
CA PRO A 47 -2.07 -0.05 4.98
C PRO A 47 -2.23 -1.54 5.23
N THR A 48 -1.41 -2.13 6.09
CA THR A 48 -1.49 -3.55 6.45
C THR A 48 -1.97 -3.78 7.89
N GLY A 49 -2.37 -2.71 8.59
CA GLY A 49 -2.88 -2.83 9.96
C GLY A 49 -4.11 -3.72 10.01
N ALA A 50 -4.19 -4.60 10.99
CA ALA A 50 -5.31 -5.51 11.23
C ALA A 50 -5.54 -6.56 10.11
N LEU A 51 -4.59 -6.73 9.19
CA LEU A 51 -4.64 -7.75 8.15
C LEU A 51 -3.68 -8.90 8.47
N ASP A 52 -4.03 -10.12 8.04
CA ASP A 52 -3.13 -11.27 8.14
C ASP A 52 -1.94 -11.11 7.18
N SER A 53 -0.91 -11.94 7.34
CA SER A 53 0.33 -11.82 6.56
C SER A 53 0.11 -11.96 5.06
N LYS A 54 -0.75 -12.90 4.66
CA LYS A 54 -1.04 -13.12 3.23
C LYS A 54 -1.73 -11.90 2.62
N THR A 55 -2.77 -11.39 3.28
CA THR A 55 -3.52 -10.24 2.82
C THR A 55 -2.65 -8.98 2.84
N SER A 56 -1.80 -8.83 3.86
CA SER A 56 -0.85 -7.73 3.95
C SER A 56 0.10 -7.74 2.75
N ARG A 57 0.63 -8.90 2.41
CA ARG A 57 1.51 -9.05 1.24
C ARG A 57 0.80 -8.66 -0.05
N ASP A 58 -0.45 -9.09 -0.22
CA ASP A 58 -1.24 -8.75 -1.39
C ASP A 58 -1.45 -7.24 -1.52
N ILE A 59 -1.72 -6.55 -0.42
CA ILE A 59 -1.87 -5.09 -0.42
C ILE A 59 -0.55 -4.40 -0.78
N LEU A 60 0.57 -4.87 -0.25
CA LEU A 60 1.89 -4.28 -0.56
C LEU A 60 2.28 -4.51 -2.02
N ILE A 61 1.99 -5.68 -2.58
CA ILE A 61 2.20 -5.96 -4.00
C ILE A 61 1.36 -5.00 -4.85
N LEU A 62 0.13 -4.76 -4.43
CA LEU A 62 -0.76 -3.83 -5.12
C LEU A 62 -0.21 -2.40 -5.10
N LEU A 63 0.24 -1.91 -3.95
CA LEU A 63 0.82 -0.56 -3.84
C LEU A 63 2.07 -0.42 -4.71
N GLU A 64 2.92 -1.42 -4.72
CA GLU A 64 4.11 -1.46 -5.57
C GLU A 64 3.72 -1.37 -7.05
N LYS A 65 2.73 -2.15 -7.47
CA LYS A 65 2.23 -2.16 -8.84
C LYS A 65 1.65 -0.80 -9.25
N ILE A 66 0.90 -0.15 -8.37
CA ILE A 66 0.32 1.17 -8.62
C ILE A 66 1.44 2.21 -8.80
N ASN A 67 2.46 2.17 -7.97
CA ASN A 67 3.60 3.08 -8.08
C ASN A 67 4.30 2.90 -9.43
N GLU A 68 4.52 1.67 -9.85
CA GLU A 68 5.20 1.37 -11.12
C GLU A 68 4.34 1.75 -12.33
N LYS A 69 3.04 1.42 -12.28
CA LYS A 69 2.16 1.62 -13.43
C LYS A 69 1.72 3.07 -13.62
N TYR A 70 1.39 3.76 -12.54
CA TYR A 70 0.84 5.12 -12.60
C TYR A 70 1.82 6.21 -12.17
N GLY A 71 3.00 5.84 -11.68
CA GLY A 71 3.99 6.80 -11.21
C GLY A 71 3.56 7.58 -9.96
N THR A 72 2.54 7.09 -9.25
CA THR A 72 2.04 7.76 -8.05
C THR A 72 3.06 7.68 -6.93
N THR A 73 3.45 8.83 -6.38
CA THR A 73 4.31 8.86 -5.20
C THR A 73 3.50 8.44 -3.98
N MET A 74 4.05 7.56 -3.15
CA MET A 74 3.36 7.07 -1.97
C MET A 74 4.13 7.41 -0.69
N LEU A 75 3.41 7.89 0.31
CA LEU A 75 3.92 8.05 1.66
C LEU A 75 3.24 6.98 2.53
N ILE A 76 4.02 5.99 2.97
CA ILE A 76 3.50 4.90 3.80
C ILE A 76 3.91 5.14 5.24
N VAL A 77 2.92 5.28 6.13
CA VAL A 77 3.14 5.41 7.57
C VAL A 77 2.84 4.06 8.19
N THR A 78 3.81 3.46 8.86
CA THR A 78 3.63 2.10 9.39
C THR A 78 4.56 1.81 10.56
N HIS A 79 4.13 0.88 11.43
CA HIS A 79 4.95 0.28 12.47
C HIS A 79 5.53 -1.08 12.03
N ASN A 80 5.20 -1.55 10.83
CA ASN A 80 5.70 -2.82 10.32
C ASN A 80 7.09 -2.63 9.70
N ASN A 81 8.11 -3.10 10.40
CA ASN A 81 9.50 -2.92 9.98
C ASN A 81 9.84 -3.62 8.66
N ALA A 82 9.10 -4.66 8.27
CA ALA A 82 9.37 -5.36 7.02
C ALA A 82 9.18 -4.46 5.80
N ILE A 83 8.22 -3.53 5.88
CA ILE A 83 7.87 -2.63 4.76
C ILE A 83 9.04 -1.72 4.37
N LYS A 84 9.91 -1.36 5.31
CA LYS A 84 11.06 -0.47 5.02
C LYS A 84 11.98 -1.02 3.92
N ASN A 85 11.97 -2.32 3.70
CA ASN A 85 12.87 -2.96 2.73
C ASN A 85 12.37 -2.85 1.28
N MET A 86 11.10 -2.52 1.07
CA MET A 86 10.54 -2.41 -0.27
C MET A 86 10.45 -0.98 -0.81
N VAL A 87 10.62 0.02 0.04
CA VAL A 87 10.42 1.43 -0.33
C VAL A 87 11.74 2.08 -0.78
N HIS A 88 11.63 3.19 -1.51
CA HIS A 88 12.80 3.93 -2.01
C HIS A 88 13.53 4.67 -0.89
N LYS A 89 12.77 5.32 -0.02
CA LYS A 89 13.31 6.15 1.07
C LYS A 89 12.62 5.83 2.38
N VAL A 90 13.42 5.75 3.44
CA VAL A 90 12.93 5.46 4.79
C VAL A 90 13.22 6.65 5.70
N LEU A 91 12.19 7.06 6.44
CA LEU A 91 12.31 8.05 7.51
C LEU A 91 11.88 7.38 8.80
N ILE A 92 12.75 7.36 9.79
CA ILE A 92 12.43 6.81 11.12
C ILE A 92 12.14 7.99 12.05
N VAL A 93 10.91 8.00 12.58
CA VAL A 93 10.45 9.05 13.47
C VAL A 93 10.34 8.49 14.89
N LYS A 94 10.91 9.21 15.86
CA LYS A 94 10.83 8.85 17.27
C LYS A 94 10.66 10.13 18.08
N ASP A 95 9.68 10.13 18.99
CA ASP A 95 9.38 11.27 19.87
C ASP A 95 9.17 12.58 19.07
N GLY A 96 8.52 12.49 17.92
CA GLY A 96 8.25 13.65 17.07
C GLY A 96 9.43 14.13 16.24
N LEU A 97 10.57 13.44 16.30
CA LEU A 97 11.77 13.82 15.56
C LEU A 97 12.20 12.73 14.59
N ILE A 98 12.74 13.16 13.44
CA ILE A 98 13.32 12.22 12.47
C ILE A 98 14.70 11.83 12.97
N THR A 99 14.86 10.56 13.35
CA THR A 99 16.12 10.05 13.90
C THR A 99 17.03 9.41 12.86
N LYS A 100 16.46 8.90 11.77
CA LYS A 100 17.20 8.35 10.63
C LYS A 100 16.48 8.68 9.35
N ASP A 101 17.27 8.82 8.28
CA ASP A 101 16.77 9.12 6.95
C ASP A 101 17.79 8.50 5.99
N TYR A 102 17.34 7.56 5.15
CA TYR A 102 18.22 6.90 4.21
C TYR A 102 17.47 6.43 2.96
N ILE A 103 18.21 6.23 1.89
CA ILE A 103 17.70 5.70 0.62
C ILE A 103 18.12 4.25 0.49
N ASN A 104 17.18 3.37 0.15
CA ASN A 104 17.48 1.98 -0.13
C ASN A 104 18.11 1.85 -1.51
N GLU A 105 19.37 1.46 -1.57
CA GLU A 105 20.09 1.23 -2.84
C GLU A 105 19.57 -0.02 -3.54
N THR A 106 19.20 -1.05 -2.76
CA THR A 106 18.64 -2.29 -3.28
C THR A 106 17.33 -2.58 -2.56
N ARG A 107 16.21 -2.50 -3.30
CA ARG A 107 14.89 -2.75 -2.72
C ARG A 107 14.51 -4.21 -2.88
N VAL A 108 13.76 -4.70 -1.89
CA VAL A 108 13.16 -6.04 -1.94
C VAL A 108 11.74 -5.90 -2.49
N ALA A 109 11.38 -6.76 -3.46
CA ALA A 109 10.01 -6.76 -3.97
C ALA A 109 9.02 -7.15 -2.87
N ALA A 110 7.81 -6.58 -2.93
CA ALA A 110 6.78 -6.87 -1.92
C ALA A 110 6.52 -8.37 -1.77
N ALA A 111 6.57 -9.11 -2.87
CA ALA A 111 6.37 -10.56 -2.87
C ALA A 111 7.44 -11.32 -2.09
N ASP A 112 8.61 -10.74 -1.93
CA ASP A 112 9.78 -11.38 -1.30
C ASP A 112 10.03 -10.88 0.13
N LEU A 113 9.18 -10.00 0.66
CA LEU A 113 9.33 -9.51 2.02
C LEU A 113 9.16 -10.63 3.04
N GLU A 114 10.00 -10.63 4.06
CA GLU A 114 9.94 -11.56 5.18
C GLU A 114 9.33 -10.87 6.41
N ASP A 115 8.83 -11.66 7.34
CA ASP A 115 8.34 -11.20 8.65
C ASP A 115 7.18 -10.16 8.58
N LEU A 116 6.31 -10.33 7.63
CA LEU A 116 5.09 -9.51 7.56
C LEU A 116 4.09 -9.84 8.66
#